data_1994b6b86616493bb1b0fd89198e0bca
#
_entry.id   1994b6b86616493bb1b0fd89198e0bca
#
_cell.length_a   1.000
_cell.length_b   1.000
_cell.length_c   1.000
_cell.angle_alpha   90.00
_cell.angle_beta   90.00
_cell.angle_gamma   90.00
#
_symmetry.space_group_name_H-M   'P 1'
#
loop_
_entity.id
_entity.type
_entity.pdbx_description
1 polymer ?
#
loop_
_entity_poly.entity_id
_entity_poly.type
_entity_poly.pdbx_seq_one_letter_code
_entity_poly.pdbx_strand_id
1 'polypeptide(L)'
;TGGGAPLCLVNDRKARISAACELLWADGEPPYYSAVYPEHKYNFFLYYKGDAEEYAPEQRTQGSITKFFRIDGTQDLISAYARPGTEDAERLPDNDETKYLMNHAGDLVYSTKSARLHVEPHLRVKHELAQVNFKVQAFDDLAAQGREIRIQAVALVIPTKAQFTVAADWAGVSHDWTDETNVPPTGIVWETERDTVYLPHENTPEEFGSTYQMENAMFNPEPGVSDPKAEPMKIGTQLLVPPVDEMGVIIHYRLITTRPDDLIPSGSLFTARYANLHFEGGFQAGKQHEVLLKVYGPQRVDLEIDGLPGWIDGGDVEIPE
;
A
#
# COMPACT_ATOMS: atom_id res chain seq x y z
N THR A 1 5.74 36.94 18.48
CA THR A 1 5.23 35.57 18.69
C THR A 1 3.81 35.47 18.19
N GLY A 2 3.57 35.53 16.90
CA GLY A 2 2.32 35.22 16.25
C GLY A 2 2.51 33.94 15.48
N GLY A 3 2.18 32.79 16.10
CA GLY A 3 2.08 31.52 15.41
C GLY A 3 0.89 31.59 14.46
N GLY A 4 1.12 32.07 13.24
CA GLY A 4 0.17 31.89 12.14
C GLY A 4 0.09 30.42 11.80
N ALA A 5 -1.10 29.94 11.43
CA ALA A 5 -1.28 28.60 10.89
C ALA A 5 -0.31 28.35 9.72
N PRO A 6 0.31 27.18 9.61
CA PRO A 6 1.13 26.85 8.46
C PRO A 6 0.35 27.07 7.17
N LEU A 7 0.90 27.86 6.27
CA LEU A 7 0.29 28.16 4.99
C LEU A 7 0.64 27.03 4.01
N CYS A 8 -0.35 26.31 3.54
CA CYS A 8 -0.15 25.37 2.44
C CYS A 8 -0.02 26.19 1.14
N LEU A 9 1.22 26.36 0.64
CA LEU A 9 1.51 27.14 -0.56
C LEU A 9 1.15 26.39 -1.84
N VAL A 10 1.29 25.06 -1.82
CA VAL A 10 1.03 24.18 -2.96
C VAL A 10 0.21 23.01 -2.43
N ASN A 11 -1.02 22.87 -2.93
CA ASN A 11 -1.92 21.79 -2.52
C ASN A 11 -2.35 20.98 -3.73
N ASP A 12 -2.25 19.66 -3.63
CA ASP A 12 -2.69 18.69 -4.65
C ASP A 12 -2.15 18.97 -6.06
N ARG A 13 -0.97 19.55 -6.14
CA ARG A 13 -0.33 19.79 -7.42
C ARG A 13 0.22 18.46 -7.94
N LYS A 14 -0.17 18.13 -9.17
CA LYS A 14 0.23 16.88 -9.79
C LYS A 14 1.71 16.91 -10.18
N ALA A 15 2.39 15.82 -9.88
CA ALA A 15 3.75 15.56 -10.30
C ALA A 15 3.85 14.14 -10.87
N ARG A 16 4.93 13.87 -11.59
CA ARG A 16 5.29 12.53 -12.09
C ARG A 16 6.73 12.24 -11.71
N ILE A 17 7.04 10.98 -11.52
CA ILE A 17 8.42 10.53 -11.32
C ILE A 17 9.00 10.14 -12.67
N SER A 18 10.18 10.66 -13.01
CA SER A 18 10.91 10.31 -14.22
C SER A 18 11.59 8.94 -14.09
N ALA A 19 12.12 8.40 -15.20
CA ALA A 19 12.93 7.17 -15.17
C ALA A 19 14.26 7.34 -14.41
N ALA A 20 14.68 8.58 -14.16
CA ALA A 20 15.86 8.92 -13.37
C ALA A 20 15.51 9.16 -11.88
N CYS A 21 14.30 8.81 -11.45
CA CYS A 21 13.78 9.07 -10.10
C CYS A 21 13.68 10.55 -9.72
N GLU A 22 13.53 11.43 -10.70
CA GLU A 22 13.30 12.87 -10.48
C GLU A 22 11.81 13.18 -10.42
N LEU A 23 11.40 14.08 -9.52
CA LEU A 23 10.04 14.58 -9.45
C LEU A 23 9.87 15.70 -10.49
N LEU A 24 9.00 15.50 -11.45
CA LEU A 24 8.67 16.48 -12.48
C LEU A 24 7.25 17.01 -12.28
N TRP A 25 7.10 18.32 -12.17
CA TRP A 25 5.77 18.94 -12.08
C TRP A 25 4.99 18.74 -13.37
N ALA A 26 3.75 18.34 -13.27
CA ALA A 26 2.94 18.00 -14.46
C ALA A 26 2.66 19.19 -15.39
N ASP A 27 2.66 20.40 -14.84
CA ASP A 27 2.50 21.66 -15.57
C ASP A 27 3.83 22.28 -16.04
N GLY A 28 4.96 21.67 -15.68
CA GLY A 28 6.30 22.13 -16.07
C GLY A 28 6.81 23.35 -15.30
N GLU A 29 6.05 23.86 -14.33
CA GLU A 29 6.42 25.05 -13.56
C GLU A 29 6.77 24.67 -12.11
N PRO A 30 8.05 24.58 -11.71
CA PRO A 30 8.41 24.31 -10.33
C PRO A 30 7.98 25.44 -9.40
N PRO A 31 7.54 25.16 -8.17
CA PRO A 31 7.35 26.19 -7.16
C PRO A 31 8.71 26.73 -6.72
N TYR A 32 8.79 28.04 -6.51
CA TYR A 32 10.00 28.70 -6.06
C TYR A 32 9.90 29.06 -4.58
N TYR A 33 11.04 28.99 -3.88
CA TYR A 33 11.16 29.53 -2.56
C TYR A 33 10.98 31.07 -2.55
N SER A 34 10.39 31.59 -1.47
CA SER A 34 10.18 33.01 -1.36
C SER A 34 11.51 33.80 -1.26
N ALA A 35 11.79 34.64 -2.23
CA ALA A 35 12.92 35.57 -2.18
C ALA A 35 12.74 36.70 -1.16
N VAL A 36 11.47 37.01 -0.79
CA VAL A 36 11.10 38.08 0.15
C VAL A 36 11.29 37.64 1.60
N TYR A 37 11.09 36.34 1.85
CA TYR A 37 11.18 35.75 3.20
C TYR A 37 12.14 34.55 3.16
N PRO A 38 13.46 34.78 3.10
CA PRO A 38 14.45 33.73 2.93
C PRO A 38 14.54 32.77 4.13
N GLU A 39 14.02 33.17 5.28
CA GLU A 39 13.94 32.38 6.52
C GLU A 39 12.67 31.53 6.63
N HIS A 40 11.73 31.66 5.69
CA HIS A 40 10.55 30.81 5.68
C HIS A 40 10.95 29.37 5.41
N LYS A 41 10.41 28.48 6.22
CA LYS A 41 10.63 27.04 6.18
C LYS A 41 9.53 26.37 5.35
N TYR A 42 9.93 25.38 4.58
CA TYR A 42 9.04 24.64 3.73
C TYR A 42 9.16 23.16 4.03
N ASN A 43 8.03 22.46 4.06
CA ASN A 43 7.96 21.00 4.14
C ASN A 43 7.35 20.49 2.85
N PHE A 44 7.89 19.39 2.33
CA PHE A 44 7.43 18.76 1.12
C PHE A 44 6.87 17.39 1.48
N PHE A 45 5.64 17.15 1.04
CA PHE A 45 4.95 15.89 1.17
C PHE A 45 4.47 15.45 -0.19
N LEU A 46 4.49 14.15 -0.43
CA LEU A 46 3.92 13.53 -1.61
C LEU A 46 2.97 12.43 -1.16
N TYR A 47 1.89 12.28 -1.87
CA TYR A 47 1.04 11.11 -1.75
C TYR A 47 0.54 10.68 -3.12
N TYR A 48 0.25 9.40 -3.24
CA TYR A 48 -0.41 8.79 -4.39
C TYR A 48 -1.53 7.91 -3.89
N LYS A 49 -2.68 7.97 -4.55
CA LYS A 49 -3.88 7.23 -4.17
C LYS A 49 -4.39 6.29 -5.26
N GLY A 50 -3.71 6.25 -6.43
CA GLY A 50 -4.27 5.59 -7.60
C GLY A 50 -5.65 6.17 -7.95
N ASP A 51 -6.59 5.29 -8.19
CA ASP A 51 -8.01 5.58 -8.43
C ASP A 51 -8.89 5.36 -7.19
N ALA A 52 -8.29 5.26 -5.98
CA ALA A 52 -9.04 5.12 -4.73
C ALA A 52 -10.12 6.22 -4.59
N GLU A 53 -11.32 5.79 -4.20
CA GLU A 53 -12.48 6.65 -4.04
C GLU A 53 -12.31 7.56 -2.81
N GLU A 54 -12.59 8.86 -2.96
CA GLU A 54 -12.70 9.77 -1.83
C GLU A 54 -14.13 9.70 -1.27
N TYR A 55 -14.30 9.08 -0.09
CA TYR A 55 -15.63 8.88 0.50
C TYR A 55 -16.08 10.01 1.44
N ALA A 56 -15.17 10.94 1.78
CA ALA A 56 -15.48 12.13 2.56
C ALA A 56 -14.61 13.32 2.14
N PRO A 57 -15.05 14.55 2.39
CA PRO A 57 -14.27 15.76 2.10
C PRO A 57 -12.96 15.79 2.90
N GLU A 58 -11.92 16.36 2.30
CA GLU A 58 -10.65 16.63 2.95
C GLU A 58 -10.85 17.43 4.24
N GLN A 59 -10.17 17.03 5.30
CA GLN A 59 -10.15 17.74 6.56
C GLN A 59 -8.81 18.47 6.73
N ARG A 60 -8.89 19.75 7.02
CA ARG A 60 -7.74 20.59 7.35
C ARG A 60 -7.83 21.07 8.78
N THR A 61 -6.75 20.86 9.49
CA THR A 61 -6.52 21.46 10.81
C THR A 61 -5.42 22.54 10.71
N GLN A 62 -5.07 23.12 11.85
CA GLN A 62 -3.96 24.08 11.90
C GLN A 62 -2.60 23.44 11.57
N GLY A 63 -2.45 22.12 11.75
CA GLY A 63 -1.17 21.42 11.59
C GLY A 63 -1.22 20.20 10.67
N SER A 64 -2.34 19.90 10.01
CA SER A 64 -2.42 18.70 9.17
C SER A 64 -3.45 18.79 8.05
N ILE A 65 -3.23 17.97 7.02
CA ILE A 65 -4.18 17.71 5.94
C ILE A 65 -4.45 16.22 5.94
N THR A 66 -5.72 15.85 6.13
CA THR A 66 -6.17 14.46 6.14
C THR A 66 -7.19 14.24 5.02
N LYS A 67 -6.97 13.21 4.24
CA LYS A 67 -7.86 12.74 3.18
C LYS A 67 -8.50 11.41 3.57
N PHE A 68 -9.64 11.12 2.96
CA PHE A 68 -10.47 9.97 3.31
C PHE A 68 -10.65 9.11 2.06
N PHE A 69 -9.98 7.95 2.01
CA PHE A 69 -9.98 7.07 0.86
C PHE A 69 -10.62 5.74 1.16
N ARG A 70 -11.28 5.19 0.15
CA ARG A 70 -11.74 3.80 0.12
C ARG A 70 -10.99 3.06 -0.97
N ILE A 71 -10.44 1.90 -0.62
CA ILE A 71 -9.77 0.99 -1.55
C ILE A 71 -10.65 -0.23 -1.84
N ASP A 72 -10.40 -0.87 -2.97
CA ASP A 72 -11.01 -2.13 -3.38
C ASP A 72 -9.99 -3.27 -3.56
N GLY A 73 -8.72 -3.03 -3.17
CA GLY A 73 -7.64 -4.00 -3.26
C GLY A 73 -6.79 -3.89 -4.53
N THR A 74 -7.12 -2.99 -5.46
CA THR A 74 -6.34 -2.76 -6.69
C THR A 74 -5.50 -1.49 -6.61
N GLN A 75 -5.87 -0.55 -5.76
CA GLN A 75 -5.16 0.73 -5.59
C GLN A 75 -3.92 0.58 -4.74
N ASP A 76 -2.86 1.27 -5.13
CA ASP A 76 -1.70 1.48 -4.30
C ASP A 76 -1.81 2.85 -3.60
N LEU A 77 -1.47 2.88 -2.32
CA LEU A 77 -1.37 4.10 -1.54
C LEU A 77 0.09 4.33 -1.18
N ILE A 78 0.61 5.47 -1.63
CA ILE A 78 2.01 5.83 -1.41
C ILE A 78 2.07 7.16 -0.65
N SER A 79 3.00 7.25 0.27
CA SER A 79 3.37 8.50 0.93
C SER A 79 4.85 8.78 0.81
N ALA A 80 5.21 10.05 0.89
CA ALA A 80 6.58 10.47 1.11
C ALA A 80 6.59 11.84 1.79
N TYR A 81 7.65 12.10 2.52
CA TYR A 81 8.00 13.43 3.00
C TYR A 81 9.47 13.68 2.75
N ALA A 82 9.81 14.94 2.50
CA ALA A 82 11.19 15.30 2.26
C ALA A 82 11.99 15.31 3.55
N ARG A 83 13.17 14.71 3.50
CA ARG A 83 14.14 14.65 4.57
C ARG A 83 15.54 14.87 3.97
N PRO A 84 16.43 15.61 4.66
CA PRO A 84 17.81 15.72 4.21
C PRO A 84 18.45 14.34 4.10
N GLY A 85 19.19 14.11 3.02
CA GLY A 85 20.01 12.93 2.89
C GLY A 85 21.27 13.04 3.76
N THR A 86 21.87 11.91 4.11
CA THR A 86 23.21 11.89 4.74
C THR A 86 24.27 12.51 3.83
N GLU A 87 24.07 12.42 2.53
CA GLU A 87 24.95 13.03 1.52
C GLU A 87 24.92 14.56 1.53
N ASP A 88 23.81 15.18 1.93
CA ASP A 88 23.73 16.64 2.07
C ASP A 88 24.69 17.14 3.17
N ALA A 89 24.85 16.34 4.23
CA ALA A 89 25.81 16.65 5.30
C ALA A 89 27.25 16.67 4.80
N GLU A 90 27.60 15.79 3.87
CA GLU A 90 28.95 15.69 3.30
C GLU A 90 29.23 16.77 2.24
N ARG A 91 28.20 17.24 1.54
CA ARG A 91 28.27 18.29 0.54
C ARG A 91 28.35 19.70 1.13
N LEU A 92 27.84 19.89 2.35
CA LEU A 92 27.82 21.19 2.98
C LEU A 92 29.20 21.57 3.54
N PRO A 93 29.68 22.82 3.35
CA PRO A 93 30.93 23.24 3.92
C PRO A 93 30.89 23.20 5.46
N ASP A 94 31.98 22.75 6.09
CA ASP A 94 32.11 22.70 7.57
C ASP A 94 32.25 24.09 8.15
N ASN A 95 31.14 24.80 8.29
CA ASN A 95 31.08 26.12 8.90
C ASN A 95 29.90 26.20 9.89
N ASP A 96 29.89 27.26 10.71
CA ASP A 96 28.89 27.43 11.77
C ASP A 96 27.46 27.54 11.22
N GLU A 97 27.28 28.07 10.01
CA GLU A 97 25.98 28.16 9.35
C GLU A 97 25.45 26.80 8.93
N THR A 98 26.30 25.96 8.36
CA THR A 98 25.98 24.60 8.01
C THR A 98 25.68 23.75 9.23
N LYS A 99 26.51 23.87 10.28
CA LYS A 99 26.26 23.19 11.58
C LYS A 99 24.94 23.61 12.19
N TYR A 100 24.59 24.89 12.05
CA TYR A 100 23.29 25.38 12.53
C TYR A 100 22.14 24.77 11.72
N LEU A 101 22.24 24.73 10.39
CA LEU A 101 21.24 24.10 9.52
C LEU A 101 21.09 22.61 9.85
N MET A 102 22.18 21.89 10.08
CA MET A 102 22.19 20.49 10.43
C MET A 102 21.59 20.21 11.80
N ASN A 103 21.94 21.00 12.82
CA ASN A 103 21.44 20.85 14.18
C ASN A 103 19.96 21.26 14.34
N HIS A 104 19.44 22.03 13.39
CA HIS A 104 18.07 22.51 13.38
C HIS A 104 17.33 22.03 12.12
N ALA A 105 17.72 20.88 11.60
CA ALA A 105 17.28 20.36 10.30
C ALA A 105 15.76 20.26 10.16
N GLY A 106 15.05 19.84 11.21
CA GLY A 106 13.59 19.89 11.21
C GLY A 106 13.02 21.31 11.12
N ASP A 107 13.83 22.31 11.45
CA ASP A 107 13.42 23.70 11.48
C ASP A 107 13.83 24.53 10.26
N LEU A 108 14.87 24.15 9.53
CA LEU A 108 15.48 25.01 8.52
C LEU A 108 15.84 24.33 7.21
N VAL A 109 15.54 23.09 7.07
CA VAL A 109 16.07 22.27 5.98
C VAL A 109 15.77 22.86 4.63
N TYR A 110 14.53 23.19 4.37
CA TYR A 110 14.12 23.69 3.06
C TYR A 110 13.68 25.14 3.15
N SER A 111 14.56 26.04 2.76
CA SER A 111 14.37 27.47 2.72
C SER A 111 15.16 28.06 1.54
N THR A 112 14.92 29.30 1.19
CA THR A 112 15.75 30.02 0.19
C THR A 112 17.22 30.02 0.58
N LYS A 113 17.53 30.00 1.88
CA LYS A 113 18.91 29.98 2.36
C LYS A 113 19.56 28.61 2.13
N SER A 114 18.87 27.52 2.47
CA SER A 114 19.36 26.17 2.25
C SER A 114 19.49 25.83 0.74
N ALA A 115 18.55 26.30 -0.08
CA ALA A 115 18.64 26.14 -1.55
C ALA A 115 19.90 26.80 -2.12
N ARG A 116 20.31 27.97 -1.62
CA ARG A 116 21.59 28.60 -2.03
C ARG A 116 22.82 27.77 -1.64
N LEU A 117 22.68 26.86 -0.70
CA LEU A 117 23.70 25.90 -0.29
C LEU A 117 23.55 24.55 -1.00
N HIS A 118 22.67 24.47 -2.00
CA HIS A 118 22.37 23.25 -2.77
C HIS A 118 21.84 22.11 -1.89
N VAL A 119 21.05 22.44 -0.85
CA VAL A 119 20.29 21.43 -0.09
C VAL A 119 19.00 21.18 -0.83
N GLU A 120 18.88 20.01 -1.44
CA GLU A 120 17.72 19.58 -2.23
C GLU A 120 16.77 18.71 -1.41
N PRO A 121 15.44 18.81 -1.64
CA PRO A 121 14.48 17.94 -0.97
C PRO A 121 14.54 16.52 -1.54
N HIS A 122 14.89 15.54 -0.72
CA HIS A 122 14.83 14.12 -1.05
C HIS A 122 13.56 13.50 -0.47
N LEU A 123 12.71 12.94 -1.33
CA LEU A 123 11.47 12.27 -0.94
C LEU A 123 11.71 10.76 -0.84
N ARG A 124 11.61 10.21 0.36
CA ARG A 124 11.60 8.76 0.57
C ARG A 124 10.19 8.23 0.40
N VAL A 125 9.99 7.50 -0.68
CA VAL A 125 8.69 6.94 -1.06
C VAL A 125 8.45 5.65 -0.29
N LYS A 126 7.25 5.52 0.28
CA LYS A 126 6.82 4.35 1.05
C LYS A 126 5.46 3.87 0.55
N HIS A 127 5.34 2.56 0.26
CA HIS A 127 4.06 1.92 0.06
C HIS A 127 3.36 1.74 1.42
N GLU A 128 2.13 2.20 1.51
CA GLU A 128 1.33 2.13 2.73
C GLU A 128 0.49 0.85 2.84
N LEU A 129 0.49 0.05 1.78
CA LEU A 129 -0.23 -1.22 1.69
C LEU A 129 0.74 -2.41 1.64
N ALA A 130 0.23 -3.58 1.96
CA ALA A 130 0.89 -4.86 1.72
C ALA A 130 0.38 -5.45 0.41
N GLN A 131 1.24 -6.13 -0.32
CA GLN A 131 0.86 -6.90 -1.52
C GLN A 131 0.61 -8.35 -1.12
N VAL A 132 -0.53 -8.91 -1.51
CA VAL A 132 -0.90 -10.30 -1.22
C VAL A 132 -1.11 -11.05 -2.53
N ASN A 133 -0.38 -12.14 -2.70
CA ASN A 133 -0.50 -13.07 -3.82
C ASN A 133 -1.10 -14.38 -3.32
N PHE A 134 -1.87 -15.05 -4.17
CA PHE A 134 -2.50 -16.31 -3.84
C PHE A 134 -1.99 -17.45 -4.71
N LYS A 135 -1.80 -18.60 -4.08
CA LYS A 135 -1.53 -19.87 -4.74
C LYS A 135 -2.49 -20.94 -4.23
N VAL A 136 -2.69 -21.96 -5.02
CA VAL A 136 -3.50 -23.14 -4.64
C VAL A 136 -2.75 -24.42 -4.97
N GLN A 137 -2.88 -25.43 -4.09
CA GLN A 137 -2.31 -26.75 -4.28
C GLN A 137 -3.21 -27.82 -3.67
N ALA A 138 -3.33 -28.96 -4.32
CA ALA A 138 -3.92 -30.14 -3.68
C ALA A 138 -2.93 -30.74 -2.65
N PHE A 139 -3.45 -31.14 -1.50
CA PHE A 139 -2.68 -31.83 -0.47
C PHE A 139 -3.08 -33.29 -0.31
N ASP A 140 -4.25 -33.67 -0.81
CA ASP A 140 -4.68 -35.06 -0.98
C ASP A 140 -4.67 -35.45 -2.47
N ASP A 141 -4.48 -36.74 -2.74
CA ASP A 141 -4.55 -37.28 -4.09
C ASP A 141 -6.04 -37.39 -4.54
N LEU A 142 -6.57 -36.24 -4.94
CA LEU A 142 -7.93 -36.13 -5.42
C LEU A 142 -8.10 -36.79 -6.78
N ALA A 143 -7.04 -36.79 -7.60
CA ALA A 143 -7.03 -37.45 -8.92
C ALA A 143 -7.24 -38.94 -8.77
N ALA A 144 -6.57 -39.64 -7.83
CA ALA A 144 -6.80 -41.05 -7.54
C ALA A 144 -8.24 -41.32 -7.05
N GLN A 145 -8.88 -40.33 -6.48
CA GLN A 145 -10.27 -40.37 -6.05
C GLN A 145 -11.25 -40.08 -7.21
N GLY A 146 -10.77 -39.72 -8.40
CA GLY A 146 -11.60 -39.27 -9.53
C GLY A 146 -12.24 -37.90 -9.28
N ARG A 147 -11.57 -37.03 -8.48
CA ARG A 147 -12.06 -35.73 -8.07
C ARG A 147 -11.08 -34.61 -8.43
N GLU A 148 -11.61 -33.43 -8.64
CA GLU A 148 -10.88 -32.18 -8.85
C GLU A 148 -11.62 -31.06 -8.10
N ILE A 149 -10.91 -30.21 -7.43
CA ILE A 149 -11.48 -28.98 -6.83
C ILE A 149 -11.11 -27.81 -7.73
N ARG A 150 -12.12 -27.04 -8.14
CA ARG A 150 -11.96 -25.82 -8.93
C ARG A 150 -12.29 -24.60 -8.07
N ILE A 151 -11.33 -23.69 -7.98
CA ILE A 151 -11.52 -22.42 -7.25
C ILE A 151 -12.31 -21.48 -8.15
N GLN A 152 -13.39 -20.94 -7.62
CA GLN A 152 -14.24 -20.00 -8.34
C GLN A 152 -13.89 -18.55 -8.03
N ALA A 153 -13.73 -18.23 -6.74
CA ALA A 153 -13.37 -16.89 -6.29
C ALA A 153 -12.71 -16.97 -4.92
N VAL A 154 -11.84 -16.02 -4.64
CA VAL A 154 -11.22 -15.80 -3.34
C VAL A 154 -11.47 -14.36 -2.92
N ALA A 155 -11.77 -14.12 -1.66
CA ALA A 155 -11.93 -12.79 -1.11
C ALA A 155 -11.29 -12.68 0.27
N LEU A 156 -10.85 -11.47 0.60
CA LEU A 156 -10.44 -11.06 1.94
C LEU A 156 -11.53 -10.20 2.59
N VAL A 157 -11.68 -10.32 3.90
CA VAL A 157 -12.54 -9.45 4.71
C VAL A 157 -11.62 -8.57 5.55
N ILE A 158 -11.45 -7.32 5.09
CA ILE A 158 -10.44 -6.37 5.58
C ILE A 158 -11.03 -4.96 5.69
N PRO A 159 -10.41 -4.06 6.47
CA PRO A 159 -10.73 -2.64 6.39
C PRO A 159 -10.47 -2.10 4.97
N THR A 160 -11.38 -1.28 4.46
CA THR A 160 -11.24 -0.66 3.14
C THR A 160 -11.21 0.86 3.20
N LYS A 161 -11.70 1.45 4.29
CA LYS A 161 -11.75 2.88 4.51
C LYS A 161 -10.57 3.37 5.34
N ALA A 162 -9.93 4.43 4.90
CA ALA A 162 -8.74 4.99 5.51
C ALA A 162 -8.84 6.50 5.70
N GLN A 163 -8.29 6.96 6.82
CA GLN A 163 -7.96 8.36 7.07
C GLN A 163 -6.46 8.51 6.82
N PHE A 164 -6.10 9.20 5.76
CA PHE A 164 -4.72 9.38 5.34
C PHE A 164 -4.26 10.82 5.62
N THR A 165 -3.44 11.01 6.65
CA THR A 165 -2.76 12.26 6.91
C THR A 165 -1.61 12.42 5.93
N VAL A 166 -1.87 13.16 4.85
CA VAL A 166 -0.94 13.33 3.72
C VAL A 166 0.12 14.40 3.97
N ALA A 167 -0.16 15.35 4.87
CA ALA A 167 0.77 16.37 5.31
C ALA A 167 0.53 16.70 6.78
N ALA A 168 1.59 16.91 7.54
CA ALA A 168 1.50 17.28 8.94
C ALA A 168 2.64 18.22 9.34
N ASP A 169 2.36 19.08 10.32
CA ASP A 169 3.39 19.90 10.95
C ASP A 169 4.31 19.01 11.82
N TRP A 170 5.59 19.33 11.82
CA TRP A 170 6.59 18.66 12.66
C TRP A 170 6.53 19.11 14.13
N ALA A 171 5.55 19.92 14.52
CA ALA A 171 5.41 20.45 15.87
C ALA A 171 5.38 19.31 16.91
N GLY A 172 6.35 19.34 17.82
CA GLY A 172 6.46 18.36 18.90
C GLY A 172 7.25 17.09 18.57
N VAL A 173 7.71 16.94 17.34
CA VAL A 173 8.66 15.88 16.97
C VAL A 173 10.08 16.37 17.18
N SER A 174 10.97 15.53 17.69
CA SER A 174 12.40 15.86 17.80
C SER A 174 12.97 16.14 16.41
N HIS A 175 13.76 17.19 16.29
CA HIS A 175 14.35 17.61 15.03
C HIS A 175 15.70 16.93 14.74
N ASP A 176 16.01 15.85 15.44
CA ASP A 176 17.17 15.03 15.12
C ASP A 176 16.93 14.23 13.83
N TRP A 177 17.40 14.77 12.72
CA TRP A 177 17.25 14.16 11.40
C TRP A 177 18.11 12.89 11.23
N THR A 178 19.07 12.63 12.13
CA THR A 178 19.87 11.39 12.15
C THR A 178 19.06 10.24 12.76
N ASP A 179 18.02 10.54 13.54
CA ASP A 179 17.11 9.56 14.10
C ASP A 179 15.99 9.26 13.11
N GLU A 180 16.04 8.09 12.47
CA GLU A 180 15.05 7.64 11.50
C GLU A 180 13.64 7.44 12.08
N THR A 181 13.51 7.41 13.42
CA THR A 181 12.21 7.33 14.09
C THR A 181 11.51 8.68 14.19
N ASN A 182 12.23 9.78 13.98
CA ASN A 182 11.69 11.13 13.93
C ASN A 182 11.03 11.38 12.57
N VAL A 183 9.77 11.04 12.46
CA VAL A 183 8.95 11.21 11.25
C VAL A 183 7.79 12.17 11.52
N PRO A 184 7.35 12.96 10.54
CA PRO A 184 6.13 13.75 10.71
C PRO A 184 4.96 12.82 11.02
N PRO A 185 3.95 13.26 11.76
CA PRO A 185 2.78 12.44 12.08
C PRO A 185 1.85 12.28 10.85
N THR A 186 2.42 11.86 9.74
CA THR A 186 1.72 11.46 8.52
C THR A 186 1.49 9.94 8.53
N GLY A 187 0.59 9.46 7.68
CA GLY A 187 0.31 8.04 7.55
C GLY A 187 -1.17 7.72 7.56
N ILE A 188 -1.46 6.44 7.57
CA ILE A 188 -2.81 5.93 7.40
C ILE A 188 -3.33 5.34 8.70
N VAL A 189 -4.57 5.72 9.05
CA VAL A 189 -5.38 5.07 10.09
C VAL A 189 -6.56 4.40 9.40
N TRP A 190 -6.65 3.09 9.54
CA TRP A 190 -7.73 2.30 8.96
C TRP A 190 -8.95 2.29 9.88
N GLU A 191 -10.14 2.40 9.29
CA GLU A 191 -11.39 2.23 10.03
C GLU A 191 -11.58 0.76 10.43
N THR A 192 -12.37 0.52 11.47
CA THR A 192 -12.61 -0.84 11.98
C THR A 192 -13.65 -1.62 11.17
N GLU A 193 -14.45 -0.92 10.37
CA GLU A 193 -15.42 -1.55 9.47
C GLU A 193 -14.68 -2.34 8.39
N ARG A 194 -15.08 -3.58 8.17
CA ARG A 194 -14.47 -4.48 7.20
C ARG A 194 -15.42 -4.77 6.04
N ASP A 195 -14.90 -4.71 4.84
CA ASP A 195 -15.59 -5.07 3.62
C ASP A 195 -15.01 -6.35 3.02
N THR A 196 -15.77 -6.97 2.13
CA THR A 196 -15.31 -8.12 1.35
C THR A 196 -14.66 -7.63 0.06
N VAL A 197 -13.37 -7.92 -0.09
CA VAL A 197 -12.55 -7.55 -1.26
C VAL A 197 -12.18 -8.81 -2.01
N TYR A 198 -12.66 -8.94 -3.24
CA TYR A 198 -12.41 -10.10 -4.08
C TYR A 198 -11.07 -10.01 -4.81
N LEU A 199 -10.41 -11.14 -4.96
CA LEU A 199 -9.16 -11.27 -5.73
C LEU A 199 -9.44 -11.05 -7.22
N PRO A 200 -8.82 -10.06 -7.86
CA PRO A 200 -9.00 -9.81 -9.29
C PRO A 200 -8.36 -10.91 -10.14
N HIS A 201 -8.76 -11.00 -11.40
CA HIS A 201 -8.18 -11.90 -12.40
C HIS A 201 -7.95 -11.16 -13.72
N GLU A 202 -7.21 -11.74 -14.65
CA GLU A 202 -6.79 -11.10 -15.91
C GLU A 202 -7.94 -10.56 -16.77
N ASN A 203 -9.14 -11.15 -16.67
CA ASN A 203 -10.32 -10.74 -17.43
C ASN A 203 -11.27 -9.85 -16.63
N THR A 204 -10.85 -9.37 -15.46
CA THR A 204 -11.66 -8.45 -14.66
C THR A 204 -11.75 -7.09 -15.35
N PRO A 205 -12.94 -6.48 -15.46
CA PRO A 205 -13.08 -5.15 -16.02
C PRO A 205 -12.19 -4.14 -15.30
N GLU A 206 -11.56 -3.21 -16.03
CA GLU A 206 -10.69 -2.16 -15.46
C GLU A 206 -11.45 -1.20 -14.52
N GLU A 207 -12.76 -1.09 -14.67
CA GLU A 207 -13.60 -0.29 -13.80
C GLU A 207 -14.10 -1.11 -12.61
N PHE A 208 -13.28 -1.23 -11.58
CA PHE A 208 -13.70 -1.67 -10.27
C PHE A 208 -14.34 -0.50 -9.54
N GLY A 209 -15.62 -0.54 -9.34
CA GLY A 209 -16.26 0.33 -8.37
C GLY A 209 -16.40 -0.39 -7.02
N SER A 210 -16.78 0.35 -5.99
CA SER A 210 -17.07 -0.14 -4.64
C SER A 210 -18.15 -1.25 -4.56
N THR A 211 -18.61 -1.74 -5.69
CA THR A 211 -19.68 -2.74 -5.85
C THR A 211 -19.20 -4.02 -6.53
N TYR A 212 -17.90 -4.34 -6.47
CA TYR A 212 -17.40 -5.57 -7.05
C TYR A 212 -18.05 -6.79 -6.38
N GLN A 213 -18.97 -7.40 -7.11
CA GLN A 213 -19.74 -8.55 -6.65
C GLN A 213 -19.02 -9.86 -7.01
N MET A 214 -19.27 -10.90 -6.20
CA MET A 214 -18.72 -12.24 -6.43
C MET A 214 -18.86 -12.71 -7.90
N GLU A 215 -19.95 -12.37 -8.56
CA GLU A 215 -20.24 -12.76 -9.95
C GLU A 215 -19.19 -12.25 -10.95
N ASN A 216 -18.62 -11.08 -10.70
CA ASN A 216 -17.56 -10.48 -11.52
C ASN A 216 -16.16 -10.96 -11.12
N ALA A 217 -16.03 -11.55 -9.92
CA ALA A 217 -14.78 -12.07 -9.36
C ALA A 217 -14.53 -13.55 -9.67
N MET A 218 -15.45 -14.20 -10.37
CA MET A 218 -15.29 -15.62 -10.69
C MET A 218 -14.19 -15.83 -11.72
N PHE A 219 -13.22 -16.66 -11.38
CA PHE A 219 -12.15 -17.03 -12.29
C PHE A 219 -12.69 -17.70 -13.55
N ASN A 220 -12.17 -17.29 -14.71
CA ASN A 220 -12.49 -17.91 -15.98
C ASN A 220 -11.23 -17.99 -16.88
N PRO A 221 -10.62 -19.18 -17.08
CA PRO A 221 -11.07 -20.47 -16.53
C PRO A 221 -10.84 -20.60 -15.02
N GLU A 222 -11.66 -21.40 -14.35
CA GLU A 222 -11.47 -21.75 -12.95
C GLU A 222 -10.22 -22.61 -12.77
N PRO A 223 -9.26 -22.18 -11.91
CA PRO A 223 -8.10 -22.98 -11.60
C PRO A 223 -8.49 -24.26 -10.85
N GLY A 224 -8.05 -25.42 -11.38
CA GLY A 224 -8.37 -26.74 -10.85
C GLY A 224 -7.16 -27.42 -10.23
N VAL A 225 -7.35 -28.09 -9.08
CA VAL A 225 -6.30 -28.85 -8.40
C VAL A 225 -6.78 -30.25 -8.04
N SER A 226 -5.91 -31.24 -8.27
CA SER A 226 -6.23 -32.65 -8.01
C SER A 226 -5.02 -33.50 -7.62
N ASP A 227 -3.79 -33.11 -8.01
CA ASP A 227 -2.55 -33.85 -7.76
C ASP A 227 -1.70 -33.15 -6.69
N PRO A 228 -1.41 -33.81 -5.55
CA PRO A 228 -0.60 -33.24 -4.50
C PRO A 228 0.89 -33.07 -4.86
N LYS A 229 1.33 -33.71 -5.97
CA LYS A 229 2.70 -33.60 -6.48
C LYS A 229 2.87 -32.45 -7.46
N ALA A 230 1.77 -31.82 -7.90
CA ALA A 230 1.83 -30.63 -8.74
C ALA A 230 2.37 -29.43 -7.95
N GLU A 231 3.13 -28.58 -8.62
CA GLU A 231 3.58 -27.32 -8.03
C GLU A 231 2.39 -26.41 -7.69
N PRO A 232 2.50 -25.59 -6.64
CA PRO A 232 1.48 -24.62 -6.30
C PRO A 232 1.19 -23.67 -7.48
N MET A 233 -0.06 -23.56 -7.86
CA MET A 233 -0.50 -22.76 -8.99
C MET A 233 -0.93 -21.37 -8.50
N LYS A 234 -0.38 -20.30 -9.12
CA LYS A 234 -0.83 -18.92 -8.86
C LYS A 234 -2.27 -18.77 -9.35
N ILE A 235 -3.11 -18.08 -8.55
CA ILE A 235 -4.49 -17.77 -8.87
C ILE A 235 -4.73 -16.26 -8.77
N GLY A 236 -5.50 -15.73 -9.71
CA GLY A 236 -5.80 -14.30 -9.80
C GLY A 236 -4.56 -13.43 -10.01
N THR A 237 -4.75 -12.14 -9.81
CA THR A 237 -3.66 -11.16 -9.76
C THR A 237 -3.22 -10.96 -8.31
N GLN A 238 -2.81 -9.77 -7.94
CA GLN A 238 -2.46 -9.43 -6.57
C GLN A 238 -3.56 -8.60 -5.92
N LEU A 239 -3.64 -8.64 -4.59
CA LEU A 239 -4.40 -7.68 -3.80
C LEU A 239 -3.46 -6.75 -3.05
N LEU A 240 -3.82 -5.48 -2.98
CA LEU A 240 -3.17 -4.46 -2.16
C LEU A 240 -4.06 -4.19 -0.95
N VAL A 241 -3.56 -4.54 0.23
CA VAL A 241 -4.36 -4.61 1.44
C VAL A 241 -3.76 -3.79 2.58
N PRO A 242 -4.55 -3.34 3.55
CA PRO A 242 -4.04 -2.73 4.77
C PRO A 242 -3.03 -3.62 5.50
N PRO A 243 -2.04 -3.03 6.17
CA PRO A 243 -1.16 -3.77 7.06
C PRO A 243 -1.92 -4.17 8.33
N VAL A 244 -2.55 -5.34 8.29
CA VAL A 244 -3.35 -5.90 9.40
C VAL A 244 -2.76 -7.22 9.87
N ASP A 245 -2.95 -7.55 11.13
CA ASP A 245 -2.56 -8.79 11.76
C ASP A 245 -3.69 -9.84 11.84
N GLU A 246 -4.91 -9.40 11.48
CA GLU A 246 -6.11 -10.22 11.50
C GLU A 246 -7.00 -9.92 10.29
N MET A 247 -7.44 -10.95 9.60
CA MET A 247 -8.34 -10.84 8.44
C MET A 247 -9.33 -11.99 8.37
N GLY A 248 -10.41 -11.80 7.59
CA GLY A 248 -11.23 -12.92 7.13
C GLY A 248 -10.81 -13.38 5.73
N VAL A 249 -11.03 -14.64 5.43
CA VAL A 249 -10.86 -15.21 4.07
C VAL A 249 -12.11 -15.96 3.68
N ILE A 250 -12.55 -15.76 2.45
CA ILE A 250 -13.69 -16.46 1.85
C ILE A 250 -13.19 -17.12 0.57
N ILE A 251 -13.43 -18.42 0.44
CA ILE A 251 -13.04 -19.20 -0.73
C ILE A 251 -14.29 -19.86 -1.28
N HIS A 252 -14.63 -19.55 -2.53
CA HIS A 252 -15.69 -20.22 -3.28
C HIS A 252 -15.06 -21.22 -4.23
N TYR A 253 -15.54 -22.45 -4.18
CA TYR A 253 -15.02 -23.53 -5.03
C TYR A 253 -16.09 -24.57 -5.33
N ARG A 254 -15.83 -25.38 -6.36
CA ARG A 254 -16.70 -26.50 -6.73
C ARG A 254 -15.94 -27.81 -6.81
N LEU A 255 -16.64 -28.90 -6.56
CA LEU A 255 -16.18 -30.25 -6.81
C LEU A 255 -16.52 -30.67 -8.22
N ILE A 256 -15.55 -31.16 -8.97
CA ILE A 256 -15.75 -31.92 -10.19
C ILE A 256 -15.42 -33.37 -9.88
N THR A 257 -16.32 -34.30 -10.23
CA THR A 257 -16.08 -35.72 -10.03
C THR A 257 -16.46 -36.50 -11.29
N THR A 258 -15.67 -37.51 -11.61
CA THR A 258 -15.92 -38.45 -12.69
C THR A 258 -16.58 -39.72 -12.18
N ARG A 259 -16.79 -39.85 -10.86
CA ARG A 259 -17.40 -41.02 -10.22
C ARG A 259 -18.91 -40.90 -10.20
N PRO A 260 -19.65 -41.80 -10.85
CA PRO A 260 -21.12 -41.74 -10.91
C PRO A 260 -21.77 -42.07 -9.54
N ASP A 261 -21.02 -42.75 -8.66
CA ASP A 261 -21.46 -43.20 -7.33
C ASP A 261 -20.99 -42.24 -6.21
N ASP A 262 -20.42 -41.11 -6.56
CA ASP A 262 -20.02 -40.12 -5.57
C ASP A 262 -21.24 -39.56 -4.83
N LEU A 263 -21.20 -39.56 -3.50
CA LEU A 263 -22.26 -39.01 -2.66
C LEU A 263 -22.50 -37.51 -2.89
N ILE A 264 -21.46 -36.82 -3.37
CA ILE A 264 -21.52 -35.39 -3.70
C ILE A 264 -21.56 -35.27 -5.22
N PRO A 265 -22.64 -34.74 -5.78
CA PRO A 265 -22.74 -34.56 -7.23
C PRO A 265 -21.66 -33.68 -7.83
N SER A 266 -21.20 -34.02 -9.05
CA SER A 266 -20.28 -33.14 -9.78
C SER A 266 -20.90 -31.77 -10.01
N GLY A 267 -20.10 -30.70 -9.84
CA GLY A 267 -20.56 -29.32 -9.94
C GLY A 267 -21.10 -28.73 -8.62
N SER A 268 -21.12 -29.50 -7.53
CA SER A 268 -21.54 -29.01 -6.22
C SER A 268 -20.65 -27.86 -5.75
N LEU A 269 -21.28 -26.80 -5.28
CA LEU A 269 -20.64 -25.56 -4.83
C LEU A 269 -20.39 -25.59 -3.33
N PHE A 270 -19.25 -25.07 -2.93
CA PHE A 270 -18.82 -24.96 -1.55
C PHE A 270 -18.29 -23.55 -1.25
N THR A 271 -18.39 -23.17 0.00
CA THR A 271 -17.78 -21.94 0.51
C THR A 271 -17.06 -22.23 1.83
N ALA A 272 -15.76 -22.06 1.83
CA ALA A 272 -14.97 -22.01 3.07
C ALA A 272 -14.90 -20.57 3.56
N ARG A 273 -15.13 -20.36 4.85
CA ARG A 273 -15.05 -19.05 5.51
C ARG A 273 -14.18 -19.15 6.74
N TYR A 274 -13.15 -18.35 6.78
CA TYR A 274 -12.27 -18.17 7.92
C TYR A 274 -12.50 -16.77 8.44
N ALA A 275 -13.05 -16.66 9.63
CA ALA A 275 -13.18 -15.41 10.33
C ALA A 275 -11.97 -15.24 11.25
N ASN A 276 -11.44 -14.02 11.33
CA ASN A 276 -10.41 -13.66 12.30
C ASN A 276 -9.16 -14.57 12.24
N LEU A 277 -8.65 -14.80 11.03
CA LEU A 277 -7.34 -15.42 10.85
C LEU A 277 -6.28 -14.47 11.36
N HIS A 278 -5.53 -14.96 12.34
CA HIS A 278 -4.41 -14.26 12.92
C HIS A 278 -3.11 -14.93 12.47
N PHE A 279 -2.12 -14.15 12.05
CA PHE A 279 -0.83 -14.67 11.61
C PHE A 279 0.31 -13.84 12.18
N GLU A 280 1.40 -14.51 12.48
CA GLU A 280 2.54 -13.90 13.14
C GLU A 280 3.18 -12.82 12.25
N GLY A 281 3.32 -11.62 12.81
CA GLY A 281 3.88 -10.46 12.11
C GLY A 281 2.91 -9.71 11.21
N GLY A 282 1.71 -10.23 10.94
CA GLY A 282 0.69 -9.56 10.13
C GLY A 282 1.12 -9.25 8.71
N PHE A 283 0.23 -8.66 7.92
CA PHE A 283 0.58 -8.01 6.66
C PHE A 283 1.31 -6.71 6.96
N GLN A 284 2.47 -6.53 6.33
CA GLN A 284 3.32 -5.37 6.58
C GLN A 284 3.30 -4.45 5.35
N ALA A 285 3.15 -3.15 5.59
CA ALA A 285 3.24 -2.13 4.54
C ALA A 285 4.56 -2.25 3.77
N GLY A 286 4.50 -2.11 2.44
CA GLY A 286 5.66 -2.23 1.56
C GLY A 286 6.23 -3.64 1.41
N LYS A 287 5.54 -4.68 1.91
CA LYS A 287 6.00 -6.07 1.76
C LYS A 287 5.04 -6.91 0.95
N GLN A 288 5.60 -7.95 0.33
CA GLN A 288 4.82 -8.99 -0.34
C GLN A 288 4.56 -10.14 0.61
N HIS A 289 3.38 -10.73 0.50
CA HIS A 289 2.96 -11.92 1.21
C HIS A 289 2.37 -12.93 0.22
N GLU A 290 2.58 -14.19 0.49
CA GLU A 290 2.01 -15.28 -0.29
C GLU A 290 1.05 -16.09 0.57
N VAL A 291 -0.17 -16.30 0.10
CA VAL A 291 -1.19 -17.13 0.74
C VAL A 291 -1.36 -18.40 -0.06
N LEU A 292 -1.00 -19.53 0.53
CA LEU A 292 -1.19 -20.85 -0.07
C LEU A 292 -2.50 -21.48 0.42
N LEU A 293 -3.41 -21.73 -0.51
CA LEU A 293 -4.62 -22.48 -0.28
C LEU A 293 -4.32 -23.98 -0.40
N LYS A 294 -4.34 -24.68 0.74
CA LYS A 294 -4.08 -26.14 0.83
C LYS A 294 -5.40 -26.91 0.73
N VAL A 295 -5.65 -27.56 -0.40
CA VAL A 295 -6.89 -28.26 -0.67
C VAL A 295 -6.76 -29.74 -0.32
N TYR A 296 -7.50 -30.20 0.67
CA TYR A 296 -7.55 -31.60 1.09
C TYR A 296 -8.80 -32.33 0.53
N GLY A 297 -9.77 -31.59 0.03
CA GLY A 297 -11.00 -32.14 -0.55
C GLY A 297 -12.16 -31.16 -0.46
N PRO A 298 -13.38 -31.62 -0.79
CA PRO A 298 -14.53 -30.72 -0.84
C PRO A 298 -14.98 -30.18 0.54
N GLN A 299 -14.47 -30.74 1.63
CA GLN A 299 -14.85 -30.34 2.99
C GLN A 299 -13.72 -29.63 3.74
N ARG A 300 -12.50 -29.56 3.17
CA ARG A 300 -11.36 -28.98 3.86
C ARG A 300 -10.41 -28.27 2.90
N VAL A 301 -10.28 -26.97 3.12
CA VAL A 301 -9.25 -26.11 2.53
C VAL A 301 -8.57 -25.38 3.69
N ASP A 302 -7.27 -25.50 3.85
CA ASP A 302 -6.49 -24.81 4.87
C ASP A 302 -5.68 -23.68 4.23
N LEU A 303 -5.16 -22.78 5.05
CA LEU A 303 -4.39 -21.61 4.62
C LEU A 303 -3.00 -21.63 5.26
N GLU A 304 -1.99 -21.28 4.49
CA GLU A 304 -0.64 -21.00 4.95
C GLU A 304 -0.20 -19.64 4.40
N ILE A 305 0.43 -18.82 5.23
CA ILE A 305 0.84 -17.47 4.85
C ILE A 305 2.34 -17.35 5.08
N ASP A 306 3.07 -17.03 4.02
CA ASP A 306 4.50 -16.77 4.06
C ASP A 306 4.77 -15.29 3.75
N GLY A 307 5.69 -14.68 4.52
CA GLY A 307 6.22 -13.35 4.23
C GLY A 307 7.35 -13.45 3.22
N LEU A 308 7.22 -12.74 2.11
CA LEU A 308 8.28 -12.59 1.11
C LEU A 308 9.09 -11.30 1.35
N PRO A 309 10.27 -11.15 0.72
CA PRO A 309 11.03 -9.91 0.80
C PRO A 309 10.20 -8.71 0.32
N GLY A 310 10.56 -7.53 0.82
CA GLY A 310 9.83 -6.29 0.54
C GLY A 310 9.63 -6.00 -0.95
N TRP A 311 8.62 -5.23 -1.27
CA TRP A 311 8.54 -4.55 -2.55
C TRP A 311 9.87 -3.81 -2.78
N ILE A 312 10.28 -3.73 -4.03
CA ILE A 312 11.39 -2.87 -4.38
C ILE A 312 10.89 -1.45 -4.10
N ASP A 313 11.41 -0.84 -3.05
CA ASP A 313 11.19 0.57 -2.79
C ASP A 313 11.57 1.36 -4.03
N GLY A 314 10.72 2.31 -4.42
CA GLY A 314 10.94 3.12 -5.62
C GLY A 314 12.21 3.98 -5.57
N GLY A 315 13.01 3.86 -4.53
CA GLY A 315 14.20 4.66 -4.27
C GLY A 315 13.87 6.05 -3.74
N ASP A 316 14.90 6.81 -3.48
CA ASP A 316 14.79 8.24 -3.13
C ASP A 316 14.41 9.04 -4.39
N VAL A 317 13.50 9.99 -4.25
CA VAL A 317 13.07 10.88 -5.33
C VAL A 317 13.63 12.27 -5.08
N GLU A 318 14.41 12.78 -6.02
CA GLU A 318 14.95 14.13 -5.98
C GLU A 318 13.94 15.14 -6.56
N ILE A 319 13.79 16.28 -5.91
CA ILE A 319 13.00 17.40 -6.43
C ILE A 319 14.00 18.37 -7.04
N PRO A 320 14.01 18.58 -8.38
CA PRO A 320 14.91 19.55 -9.01
C PRO A 320 14.57 20.98 -8.59
N GLU A 321 15.59 21.83 -8.55
CA GLU A 321 15.50 23.26 -8.23
C GLU A 321 14.58 24.06 -9.19
#